data_7a0637b8f2b53f42892ffb891bf0019d
#
_entry.id   7a0637b8f2b53f42892ffb891bf0019d
#
_cell.length_a   1.000
_cell.length_b   1.000
_cell.length_c   1.000
_cell.angle_alpha   90.00
_cell.angle_beta   90.00
_cell.angle_gamma   90.00
#
_symmetry.space_group_name_H-M   'P 1'
#
loop_
_entity.id
_entity.type
_entity.pdbx_description
1 polymer ?
#
loop_
_entity_poly.entity_id
_entity_poly.type
_entity_poly.pdbx_seq_one_letter_code
_entity_poly.pdbx_strand_id
1 'polypeptide(L)'
;MEQPLLIYNTLSRQKELFKPLTPGRVGMYVCGPTVYGDAHLGHARPAITFDLLFRYLQHLDYKVRYVRNITDVGHLEHDADEGEDKIAKKARLEQLEPMEVAQYYTNRFHEAMDALGCLPPSIEPHATGHIIEQQTLVQKILDNGYAYESNGSIYFDIEKYNKDHRWGILSGRDLENVKDASRELAGVGEKRNQADFALWKAAQPEHIMRWPSPWSEGFPGWHCECTAMGKKYLGEQFDIHGGGMDLIFPHHECEIAQSVASQGCQMVRYWMHNNMITIDGKKMGKSYNNFITLPQFFDGSHPLLSQAYTPMTIRFFILQAHYRSTVDFGNEALQAAEKGLARLMDGLKNLRRLQEGQKVKGQQPVEMKNVDELRTKLYDAMNDDLNSPIVISHLFDACRTINSLIDKKASITAEVAQALLQLMETFTTDILGLRQDTGVSNKAREEAFGAVVNMLLEQRQAAKAEKNWALSDKIRDELAALGFEVKDTKDGFSWTLNK
;
A
#
# COMPACT_ATOMS: atom_id res chain seq x y z
N MET A 1 13.17 28.02 -9.29
CA MET A 1 12.30 27.89 -8.09
C MET A 1 11.40 26.71 -8.39
N GLU A 2 11.49 25.67 -7.61
CA GLU A 2 10.58 24.53 -7.73
C GLU A 2 9.15 24.99 -7.44
N GLN A 3 8.20 24.55 -8.25
CA GLN A 3 6.79 24.85 -7.98
C GLN A 3 6.39 24.22 -6.65
N PRO A 4 5.55 24.86 -5.85
CA PRO A 4 5.11 24.30 -4.59
C PRO A 4 4.21 23.08 -4.83
N LEU A 5 4.28 22.09 -3.93
CA LEU A 5 3.44 20.90 -3.98
C LEU A 5 1.96 21.25 -3.85
N LEU A 6 1.18 20.88 -4.84
CA LEU A 6 -0.28 20.92 -4.83
C LEU A 6 -0.82 19.50 -4.55
N ILE A 7 -1.85 19.39 -3.72
CA ILE A 7 -2.54 18.13 -3.43
C ILE A 7 -4.04 18.34 -3.61
N TYR A 8 -4.69 17.42 -4.31
CA TYR A 8 -6.15 17.44 -4.42
C TYR A 8 -6.78 17.03 -3.09
N ASN A 9 -7.54 17.95 -2.50
CA ASN A 9 -8.29 17.70 -1.28
C ASN A 9 -9.73 17.29 -1.62
N THR A 10 -10.13 16.08 -1.29
CA THR A 10 -11.49 15.58 -1.56
C THR A 10 -12.56 16.39 -0.85
N LEU A 11 -12.23 16.97 0.32
CA LEU A 11 -13.17 17.79 1.08
C LEU A 11 -13.54 19.09 0.35
N SER A 12 -12.56 19.81 -0.17
CA SER A 12 -12.78 21.05 -0.94
C SER A 12 -13.03 20.78 -2.42
N ARG A 13 -12.70 19.58 -2.92
CA ARG A 13 -12.73 19.21 -4.34
C ARG A 13 -11.83 20.04 -5.23
N GLN A 14 -10.73 20.53 -4.68
CA GLN A 14 -9.75 21.39 -5.37
C GLN A 14 -8.32 20.93 -5.07
N LYS A 15 -7.39 21.27 -5.99
CA LYS A 15 -5.97 21.21 -5.70
C LYS A 15 -5.60 22.37 -4.79
N GLU A 16 -5.02 22.07 -3.67
CA GLU A 16 -4.61 23.04 -2.65
C GLU A 16 -3.09 23.02 -2.48
N LEU A 17 -2.52 24.18 -2.17
CA LEU A 17 -1.12 24.27 -1.78
C LEU A 17 -0.91 23.48 -0.48
N PHE A 18 -0.05 22.47 -0.54
CA PHE A 18 0.29 21.69 0.64
C PHE A 18 1.05 22.55 1.67
N LYS A 19 0.47 22.69 2.85
CA LYS A 19 1.06 23.37 4.00
C LYS A 19 0.85 22.51 5.22
N PRO A 20 1.89 21.88 5.77
CA PRO A 20 1.74 21.04 6.96
C PRO A 20 1.34 21.90 8.17
N LEU A 21 0.64 21.30 9.13
CA LEU A 21 0.26 21.93 10.41
C LEU A 21 1.50 22.34 11.22
N THR A 22 2.54 21.53 11.16
CA THR A 22 3.83 21.82 11.80
C THR A 22 4.91 21.95 10.72
N PRO A 23 5.62 23.07 10.58
CA PRO A 23 6.67 23.22 9.58
C PRO A 23 7.68 22.09 9.60
N GLY A 24 7.97 21.51 8.43
CA GLY A 24 8.92 20.41 8.25
C GLY A 24 8.47 19.05 8.78
N ARG A 25 7.25 18.92 9.30
CA ARG A 25 6.69 17.65 9.80
C ARG A 25 5.32 17.39 9.18
N VAL A 26 5.03 16.12 8.88
CA VAL A 26 3.75 15.70 8.29
C VAL A 26 3.21 14.50 9.07
N GLY A 27 1.97 14.61 9.53
CA GLY A 27 1.19 13.49 10.05
C GLY A 27 0.33 12.91 8.93
N MET A 28 0.52 11.63 8.59
CA MET A 28 -0.22 10.95 7.55
C MET A 28 -0.85 9.67 8.09
N TYR A 29 -2.16 9.53 7.95
CA TYR A 29 -2.91 8.31 8.28
C TYR A 29 -3.48 7.71 7.00
N VAL A 30 -3.35 6.41 6.81
CA VAL A 30 -3.96 5.69 5.69
C VAL A 30 -4.71 4.48 6.22
N CYS A 31 -5.97 4.30 5.81
CA CYS A 31 -6.72 3.12 6.17
C CYS A 31 -6.03 1.86 5.66
N GLY A 32 -5.84 0.93 6.57
CA GLY A 32 -5.20 -0.35 6.31
C GLY A 32 -6.18 -1.47 5.93
N PRO A 33 -5.70 -2.69 5.77
CA PRO A 33 -6.52 -3.83 5.39
C PRO A 33 -7.33 -4.40 6.55
N THR A 34 -8.48 -5.01 6.23
CA THR A 34 -9.10 -6.02 7.11
C THR A 34 -8.48 -7.37 6.79
N VAL A 35 -7.85 -7.99 7.80
CA VAL A 35 -6.95 -9.15 7.61
C VAL A 35 -7.68 -10.49 7.72
N TYR A 36 -8.56 -10.77 6.75
CA TYR A 36 -9.26 -12.05 6.62
C TYR A 36 -8.98 -12.80 5.31
N GLY A 37 -8.10 -12.28 4.47
CA GLY A 37 -7.75 -12.86 3.18
C GLY A 37 -6.52 -12.20 2.56
N ASP A 38 -6.01 -12.83 1.51
CA ASP A 38 -4.86 -12.32 0.76
C ASP A 38 -5.10 -10.93 0.17
N ALA A 39 -4.05 -10.14 0.11
CA ALA A 39 -4.08 -8.84 -0.54
C ALA A 39 -4.39 -8.98 -2.04
N HIS A 40 -5.09 -8.00 -2.59
CA HIS A 40 -5.50 -7.92 -3.99
C HIS A 40 -5.21 -6.52 -4.57
N LEU A 41 -5.51 -6.30 -5.84
CA LEU A 41 -5.25 -5.01 -6.51
C LEU A 41 -5.91 -3.81 -5.81
N GLY A 42 -7.05 -4.01 -5.17
CA GLY A 42 -7.72 -2.97 -4.36
C GLY A 42 -6.89 -2.53 -3.13
N HIS A 43 -6.04 -3.41 -2.59
CA HIS A 43 -5.06 -3.07 -1.55
C HIS A 43 -3.77 -2.50 -2.14
N ALA A 44 -3.32 -3.01 -3.29
CA ALA A 44 -2.12 -2.51 -3.96
C ALA A 44 -2.25 -1.05 -4.39
N ARG A 45 -3.43 -0.65 -4.86
CA ARG A 45 -3.68 0.71 -5.36
C ARG A 45 -3.42 1.79 -4.31
N PRO A 46 -4.10 1.80 -3.13
CA PRO A 46 -3.81 2.75 -2.07
C PRO A 46 -2.39 2.59 -1.53
N ALA A 47 -1.89 1.37 -1.35
CA ALA A 47 -0.53 1.14 -0.84
C ALA A 47 0.52 1.82 -1.71
N ILE A 48 0.48 1.65 -3.04
CA ILE A 48 1.42 2.27 -3.97
C ILE A 48 1.20 3.79 -4.07
N THR A 49 -0.05 4.25 -4.04
CA THR A 49 -0.38 5.69 -4.09
C THR A 49 0.21 6.44 -2.88
N PHE A 50 -0.01 5.90 -1.68
CA PHE A 50 0.47 6.56 -0.46
C PHE A 50 1.95 6.29 -0.18
N ASP A 51 2.54 5.21 -0.71
CA ASP A 51 3.98 5.02 -0.75
C ASP A 51 4.66 6.06 -1.65
N LEU A 52 4.08 6.37 -2.82
CA LEU A 52 4.57 7.45 -3.69
C LEU A 52 4.55 8.81 -2.95
N LEU A 53 3.44 9.13 -2.29
CA LEU A 53 3.32 10.36 -1.49
C LEU A 53 4.34 10.38 -0.34
N PHE A 54 4.47 9.27 0.39
CA PHE A 54 5.40 9.14 1.50
C PHE A 54 6.85 9.34 1.07
N ARG A 55 7.27 8.68 -0.02
CA ARG A 55 8.61 8.86 -0.60
C ARG A 55 8.84 10.29 -1.07
N TYR A 56 7.85 10.87 -1.73
CA TYR A 56 8.00 12.23 -2.26
C TYR A 56 8.07 13.27 -1.14
N LEU A 57 7.26 13.15 -0.09
CA LEU A 57 7.35 14.03 1.08
C LEU A 57 8.71 13.90 1.79
N GLN A 58 9.26 12.67 1.91
CA GLN A 58 10.61 12.46 2.46
C GLN A 58 11.67 13.09 1.54
N HIS A 59 11.53 12.97 0.23
CA HIS A 59 12.41 13.60 -0.75
C HIS A 59 12.39 15.14 -0.67
N LEU A 60 11.27 15.72 -0.28
CA LEU A 60 11.11 17.15 -0.01
C LEU A 60 11.56 17.54 1.43
N ASP A 61 12.32 16.69 2.11
CA ASP A 61 12.87 16.88 3.45
C ASP A 61 11.83 16.97 4.59
N TYR A 62 10.58 16.57 4.36
CA TYR A 62 9.62 16.44 5.44
C TYR A 62 9.89 15.22 6.32
N LYS A 63 9.80 15.40 7.64
CA LYS A 63 9.74 14.29 8.60
C LYS A 63 8.32 13.77 8.68
N VAL A 64 8.03 12.66 8.00
CA VAL A 64 6.69 12.10 7.92
C VAL A 64 6.49 11.05 9.00
N ARG A 65 5.42 11.20 9.81
CA ARG A 65 4.90 10.12 10.65
C ARG A 65 3.74 9.48 9.92
N TYR A 66 4.01 8.33 9.33
CA TYR A 66 3.04 7.56 8.57
C TYR A 66 2.43 6.47 9.46
N VAL A 67 1.11 6.51 9.63
CA VAL A 67 0.32 5.53 10.39
C VAL A 67 -0.60 4.80 9.42
N ARG A 68 -0.61 3.47 9.49
CA ARG A 68 -1.54 2.61 8.74
C ARG A 68 -2.03 1.54 9.69
N ASN A 69 -3.34 1.42 9.90
CA ASN A 69 -3.88 0.43 10.82
C ASN A 69 -3.98 -0.98 10.20
N ILE A 70 -4.14 -1.95 11.08
CA ILE A 70 -4.64 -3.30 10.77
C ILE A 70 -6.01 -3.43 11.43
N THR A 71 -7.05 -3.64 10.61
CA THR A 71 -8.40 -3.95 11.07
C THR A 71 -8.49 -5.45 11.34
N ASP A 72 -8.41 -5.82 12.61
CA ASP A 72 -8.42 -7.19 13.10
C ASP A 72 -9.65 -7.52 13.96
N VAL A 73 -10.66 -6.63 14.00
CA VAL A 73 -11.97 -6.81 14.68
C VAL A 73 -13.02 -5.84 14.15
N GLY A 74 -14.29 -6.15 14.34
CA GLY A 74 -15.39 -5.20 14.20
C GLY A 74 -15.83 -4.87 12.78
N HIS A 75 -15.24 -5.48 11.76
CA HIS A 75 -15.63 -5.30 10.38
C HIS A 75 -16.62 -6.40 9.96
N LEU A 76 -17.90 -6.10 10.01
CA LEU A 76 -18.96 -7.04 9.72
C LEU A 76 -19.17 -7.24 8.21
N GLU A 77 -19.90 -8.28 7.86
CA GLU A 77 -20.26 -8.58 6.47
C GLU A 77 -21.07 -7.44 5.84
N HIS A 78 -20.89 -7.25 4.54
CA HIS A 78 -21.58 -6.21 3.74
C HIS A 78 -21.31 -4.76 4.19
N ASP A 79 -20.26 -4.54 5.01
CA ASP A 79 -19.90 -3.24 5.59
C ASP A 79 -21.09 -2.62 6.39
N ALA A 80 -21.90 -3.50 6.97
CA ALA A 80 -23.10 -3.18 7.75
C ALA A 80 -22.81 -3.23 9.27
N ASP A 81 -23.79 -2.79 10.08
CA ASP A 81 -23.72 -2.89 11.54
C ASP A 81 -24.33 -4.21 12.08
N GLU A 82 -24.72 -5.12 11.19
CA GLU A 82 -25.29 -6.42 11.49
C GLU A 82 -24.61 -7.50 10.63
N GLY A 83 -24.54 -8.72 11.16
CA GLY A 83 -23.91 -9.85 10.49
C GLY A 83 -22.71 -10.37 11.27
N GLU A 84 -22.06 -11.39 10.73
CA GLU A 84 -20.88 -12.00 11.32
C GLU A 84 -19.62 -11.16 11.01
N ASP A 85 -18.71 -11.03 11.97
CA ASP A 85 -17.39 -10.43 11.73
C ASP A 85 -16.61 -11.24 10.68
N LYS A 86 -16.00 -10.54 9.71
CA LYS A 86 -15.31 -11.17 8.56
C LYS A 86 -14.18 -12.12 9.00
N ILE A 87 -13.46 -11.77 10.07
CA ILE A 87 -12.36 -12.57 10.60
C ILE A 87 -12.91 -13.77 11.37
N ALA A 88 -13.91 -13.55 12.23
CA ALA A 88 -14.57 -14.62 12.98
C ALA A 88 -15.21 -15.66 12.06
N LYS A 89 -15.88 -15.21 10.99
CA LYS A 89 -16.41 -16.09 9.95
C LYS A 89 -15.33 -16.93 9.30
N LYS A 90 -14.22 -16.31 8.92
CA LYS A 90 -13.08 -17.01 8.30
C LYS A 90 -12.49 -18.04 9.25
N ALA A 91 -12.27 -17.66 10.52
CA ALA A 91 -11.77 -18.53 11.56
C ALA A 91 -12.66 -19.76 11.78
N ARG A 92 -13.98 -19.56 11.87
CA ARG A 92 -14.95 -20.64 12.00
C ARG A 92 -14.92 -21.60 10.80
N LEU A 93 -14.83 -21.08 9.57
CA LEU A 93 -14.76 -21.91 8.35
C LEU A 93 -13.47 -22.73 8.27
N GLU A 94 -12.35 -22.22 8.80
CA GLU A 94 -11.04 -22.87 8.78
C GLU A 94 -10.72 -23.60 10.09
N GLN A 95 -11.62 -23.58 11.07
CA GLN A 95 -11.45 -24.18 12.40
C GLN A 95 -10.21 -23.65 13.16
N LEU A 96 -10.01 -22.31 13.07
CA LEU A 96 -8.93 -21.56 13.69
C LEU A 96 -9.49 -20.56 14.71
N GLU A 97 -8.61 -20.00 15.55
CA GLU A 97 -8.91 -18.83 16.36
C GLU A 97 -8.88 -17.56 15.51
N PRO A 98 -9.74 -16.56 15.75
CA PRO A 98 -9.75 -15.31 14.99
C PRO A 98 -8.38 -14.62 14.94
N MET A 99 -7.62 -14.64 16.03
CA MET A 99 -6.29 -14.02 16.08
C MET A 99 -5.23 -14.80 15.29
N GLU A 100 -5.38 -16.12 15.09
CA GLU A 100 -4.53 -16.89 14.16
C GLU A 100 -4.77 -16.43 12.72
N VAL A 101 -6.05 -16.27 12.33
CA VAL A 101 -6.43 -15.74 11.00
C VAL A 101 -5.87 -14.33 10.81
N ALA A 102 -6.08 -13.43 11.78
CA ALA A 102 -5.60 -12.07 11.72
C ALA A 102 -4.06 -12.02 11.58
N GLN A 103 -3.32 -12.78 12.38
CA GLN A 103 -1.86 -12.85 12.32
C GLN A 103 -1.37 -13.41 10.98
N TYR A 104 -1.97 -14.50 10.51
CA TYR A 104 -1.60 -15.12 9.25
C TYR A 104 -1.75 -14.17 8.06
N TYR A 105 -2.91 -13.52 7.92
CA TYR A 105 -3.15 -12.60 6.81
C TYR A 105 -2.45 -11.25 6.96
N THR A 106 -2.13 -10.81 8.17
CA THR A 106 -1.25 -9.65 8.40
C THR A 106 0.14 -9.92 7.82
N ASN A 107 0.74 -11.07 8.12
CA ASN A 107 2.05 -11.44 7.59
C ASN A 107 2.03 -11.51 6.06
N ARG A 108 1.01 -12.14 5.48
CA ARG A 108 0.86 -12.22 4.01
C ARG A 108 0.62 -10.86 3.36
N PHE A 109 -0.06 -9.95 4.05
CA PHE A 109 -0.20 -8.57 3.60
C PHE A 109 1.17 -7.87 3.57
N HIS A 110 1.99 -8.01 4.61
CA HIS A 110 3.34 -7.45 4.65
C HIS A 110 4.20 -8.02 3.52
N GLU A 111 4.22 -9.34 3.33
CA GLU A 111 4.94 -10.00 2.24
C GLU A 111 4.55 -9.42 0.86
N ALA A 112 3.25 -9.19 0.64
CA ALA A 112 2.77 -8.61 -0.60
C ALA A 112 3.20 -7.13 -0.76
N MET A 113 3.16 -6.33 0.31
CA MET A 113 3.59 -4.93 0.28
C MET A 113 5.10 -4.81 0.08
N ASP A 114 5.90 -5.65 0.72
CA ASP A 114 7.35 -5.73 0.54
C ASP A 114 7.71 -6.13 -0.90
N ALA A 115 7.00 -7.10 -1.46
CA ALA A 115 7.18 -7.50 -2.86
C ALA A 115 6.89 -6.33 -3.81
N LEU A 116 5.81 -5.56 -3.56
CA LEU A 116 5.50 -4.34 -4.31
C LEU A 116 6.48 -3.18 -4.05
N GLY A 117 7.42 -3.33 -3.12
CA GLY A 117 8.41 -2.32 -2.77
C GLY A 117 7.81 -1.12 -2.02
N CYS A 118 6.67 -1.28 -1.36
CA CYS A 118 6.11 -0.26 -0.50
C CYS A 118 6.92 -0.14 0.79
N LEU A 119 7.24 1.08 1.20
CA LEU A 119 7.90 1.33 2.49
C LEU A 119 6.94 1.03 3.64
N PRO A 120 7.44 0.45 4.74
CA PRO A 120 6.62 0.22 5.91
C PRO A 120 6.16 1.55 6.53
N PRO A 121 4.97 1.59 7.16
CA PRO A 121 4.54 2.74 7.93
C PRO A 121 5.45 2.94 9.16
N SER A 122 5.47 4.16 9.71
CA SER A 122 6.18 4.45 10.96
C SER A 122 5.55 3.75 12.16
N ILE A 123 4.21 3.59 12.12
CA ILE A 123 3.41 2.93 13.17
C ILE A 123 2.30 2.16 12.47
N GLU A 124 2.11 0.90 12.84
CA GLU A 124 1.03 0.05 12.33
C GLU A 124 0.18 -0.49 13.49
N PRO A 125 -0.80 0.29 13.96
CA PRO A 125 -1.62 -0.10 15.10
C PRO A 125 -2.72 -1.09 14.70
N HIS A 126 -2.98 -2.06 15.57
CA HIS A 126 -4.10 -3.00 15.46
C HIS A 126 -5.34 -2.47 16.17
N ALA A 127 -6.53 -2.67 15.62
CA ALA A 127 -7.78 -2.26 16.23
C ALA A 127 -8.00 -2.92 17.60
N THR A 128 -7.67 -4.23 17.73
CA THR A 128 -7.74 -4.98 18.99
C THR A 128 -6.81 -4.42 20.09
N GLY A 129 -5.67 -3.84 19.69
CA GLY A 129 -4.73 -3.19 20.62
C GLY A 129 -5.18 -1.82 21.11
N HIS A 130 -6.31 -1.30 20.63
CA HIS A 130 -6.78 0.07 20.88
C HIS A 130 -8.24 0.15 21.36
N ILE A 131 -8.71 -0.91 22.01
CA ILE A 131 -10.08 -0.99 22.54
C ILE A 131 -10.36 0.14 23.54
N ILE A 132 -9.40 0.46 24.42
CA ILE A 132 -9.55 1.52 25.44
C ILE A 132 -9.70 2.88 24.78
N GLU A 133 -8.90 3.18 23.75
CA GLU A 133 -8.99 4.44 23.02
C GLU A 133 -10.32 4.57 22.28
N GLN A 134 -10.82 3.48 21.69
CA GLN A 134 -12.11 3.44 21.02
C GLN A 134 -13.25 3.62 22.02
N GLN A 135 -13.24 2.93 23.17
CA GLN A 135 -14.23 3.16 24.25
C GLN A 135 -14.18 4.60 24.75
N THR A 136 -13.00 5.19 24.90
CA THR A 136 -12.83 6.59 25.31
C THR A 136 -13.44 7.55 24.29
N LEU A 137 -13.27 7.28 22.99
CA LEU A 137 -13.88 8.05 21.91
C LEU A 137 -15.40 7.97 21.98
N VAL A 138 -15.96 6.76 22.10
CA VAL A 138 -17.39 6.50 22.20
C VAL A 138 -18.00 7.23 23.40
N GLN A 139 -17.35 7.15 24.58
CA GLN A 139 -17.82 7.84 25.78
C GLN A 139 -17.88 9.36 25.57
N LYS A 140 -16.87 9.96 24.94
CA LYS A 140 -16.88 11.41 24.63
C LYS A 140 -18.01 11.82 23.70
N ILE A 141 -18.32 10.99 22.69
CA ILE A 141 -19.42 11.24 21.76
C ILE A 141 -20.76 11.16 22.52
N LEU A 142 -20.92 10.19 23.44
CA LEU A 142 -22.06 10.06 24.32
C LEU A 142 -22.22 11.27 25.23
N ASP A 143 -21.15 11.68 25.93
CA ASP A 143 -21.16 12.81 26.88
C ASP A 143 -21.53 14.12 26.18
N ASN A 144 -21.10 14.28 24.90
CA ASN A 144 -21.45 15.43 24.07
C ASN A 144 -22.89 15.32 23.47
N GLY A 145 -23.56 14.20 23.69
CA GLY A 145 -24.96 13.98 23.32
C GLY A 145 -25.21 13.64 21.86
N TYR A 146 -24.15 13.18 21.10
CA TYR A 146 -24.29 12.75 19.72
C TYR A 146 -24.35 11.24 19.54
N ALA A 147 -24.55 10.50 20.63
CA ALA A 147 -24.76 9.06 20.60
C ALA A 147 -25.84 8.67 21.61
N TYR A 148 -26.36 7.46 21.48
CA TYR A 148 -27.34 6.88 22.38
C TYR A 148 -27.11 5.38 22.55
N GLU A 149 -27.55 4.85 23.69
CA GLU A 149 -27.57 3.42 23.99
C GLU A 149 -28.89 2.78 23.52
N SER A 150 -28.77 1.59 22.93
CA SER A 150 -29.90 0.71 22.60
C SER A 150 -29.46 -0.74 22.76
N ASN A 151 -30.14 -1.49 23.66
CA ASN A 151 -29.87 -2.90 23.96
C ASN A 151 -28.38 -3.22 24.24
N GLY A 152 -27.68 -2.32 24.95
CA GLY A 152 -26.23 -2.46 25.25
C GLY A 152 -25.28 -2.11 24.10
N SER A 153 -25.82 -1.77 22.93
CA SER A 153 -25.04 -1.20 21.81
C SER A 153 -25.11 0.33 21.84
N ILE A 154 -24.08 0.99 21.35
CA ILE A 154 -24.02 2.44 21.24
C ILE A 154 -24.03 2.83 19.77
N TYR A 155 -24.97 3.71 19.42
CA TYR A 155 -25.13 4.22 18.06
C TYR A 155 -24.90 5.73 18.00
N PHE A 156 -24.28 6.18 16.90
CA PHE A 156 -24.16 7.60 16.58
C PHE A 156 -25.49 8.15 16.09
N ASP A 157 -25.96 9.27 16.67
CA ASP A 157 -27.21 9.94 16.31
C ASP A 157 -26.98 10.95 15.19
N ILE A 158 -27.13 10.49 13.95
CA ILE A 158 -26.88 11.32 12.76
C ILE A 158 -27.89 12.47 12.65
N GLU A 159 -29.14 12.25 13.04
CA GLU A 159 -30.15 13.34 12.99
C GLU A 159 -29.82 14.47 13.94
N LYS A 160 -29.37 14.14 15.15
CA LYS A 160 -28.91 15.14 16.10
C LYS A 160 -27.66 15.85 15.60
N TYR A 161 -26.69 15.09 15.13
CA TYR A 161 -25.47 15.66 14.56
C TYR A 161 -25.78 16.63 13.41
N ASN A 162 -26.67 16.24 12.49
CA ASN A 162 -27.01 17.05 11.31
C ASN A 162 -27.81 18.33 11.64
N LYS A 163 -28.35 18.46 12.86
CA LYS A 163 -28.96 19.72 13.33
C LYS A 163 -27.92 20.76 13.73
N ASP A 164 -26.79 20.31 14.30
CA ASP A 164 -25.75 21.17 14.84
C ASP A 164 -24.57 21.32 13.85
N HIS A 165 -24.37 20.29 13.01
CA HIS A 165 -23.29 20.19 12.04
C HIS A 165 -23.83 19.63 10.73
N ARG A 166 -23.16 19.86 9.62
CA ARG A 166 -23.57 19.32 8.33
C ARG A 166 -23.00 17.90 8.15
N TRP A 167 -23.88 16.91 7.96
CA TRP A 167 -23.52 15.57 7.49
C TRP A 167 -23.30 15.57 5.98
N GLY A 168 -22.41 14.69 5.48
CA GLY A 168 -22.17 14.51 4.04
C GLY A 168 -21.24 15.55 3.41
N ILE A 169 -20.40 16.22 4.20
CA ILE A 169 -19.50 17.27 3.69
C ILE A 169 -18.40 16.72 2.79
N LEU A 170 -17.94 15.49 3.04
CA LEU A 170 -16.91 14.81 2.24
C LEU A 170 -17.52 14.11 1.03
N SER A 171 -18.54 13.32 1.25
CA SER A 171 -19.21 12.52 0.23
C SER A 171 -20.11 13.34 -0.70
N GLY A 172 -20.63 14.46 -0.22
CA GLY A 172 -21.64 15.25 -0.89
C GLY A 172 -23.04 14.59 -0.87
N ARG A 173 -23.26 13.60 0.00
CA ARG A 173 -24.56 12.93 0.16
C ARG A 173 -25.38 13.63 1.23
N ASP A 174 -26.61 13.98 0.90
CA ASP A 174 -27.55 14.50 1.88
C ASP A 174 -28.17 13.34 2.68
N LEU A 175 -28.55 13.62 3.92
CA LEU A 175 -29.14 12.62 4.83
C LEU A 175 -30.41 11.97 4.26
N GLU A 176 -31.23 12.72 3.52
CA GLU A 176 -32.44 12.21 2.87
C GLU A 176 -32.11 11.12 1.83
N ASN A 177 -31.08 11.35 1.01
CA ASN A 177 -30.63 10.37 0.01
C ASN A 177 -30.08 9.07 0.66
N VAL A 178 -29.50 9.17 1.86
CA VAL A 178 -29.02 8.00 2.62
C VAL A 178 -30.19 7.21 3.18
N LYS A 179 -31.24 7.88 3.68
CA LYS A 179 -32.46 7.23 4.16
C LYS A 179 -33.20 6.46 3.06
N ASP A 180 -33.25 6.99 1.86
CA ASP A 180 -33.92 6.33 0.73
C ASP A 180 -33.17 5.09 0.23
N ALA A 181 -31.85 5.13 0.21
CA ALA A 181 -31.01 3.98 -0.16
C ALA A 181 -31.04 2.85 0.89
N SER A 182 -31.25 3.18 2.16
CA SER A 182 -31.29 2.22 3.28
C SER A 182 -32.67 1.58 3.52
N ARG A 183 -33.72 2.05 2.86
CA ARG A 183 -35.07 1.45 2.96
C ARG A 183 -35.16 -0.01 2.52
N GLU A 184 -34.22 -0.47 1.72
CA GLU A 184 -34.14 -1.87 1.23
C GLU A 184 -33.39 -2.80 2.20
N LEU A 185 -32.66 -2.27 3.19
CA LEU A 185 -31.90 -3.05 4.16
C LEU A 185 -32.71 -3.17 5.46
N ALA A 186 -33.47 -4.23 5.60
CA ALA A 186 -34.24 -4.54 6.79
C ALA A 186 -33.35 -4.86 7.99
N GLY A 187 -33.42 -4.06 9.04
CA GLY A 187 -32.72 -4.22 10.32
C GLY A 187 -33.18 -3.16 11.31
N VAL A 188 -34.47 -3.02 11.52
CA VAL A 188 -35.06 -1.90 12.25
C VAL A 188 -35.32 -2.22 13.75
N GLY A 189 -34.43 -3.00 14.42
CA GLY A 189 -34.69 -3.33 15.84
C GLY A 189 -34.03 -2.38 16.84
N GLU A 190 -32.83 -1.89 16.60
CA GLU A 190 -32.03 -1.19 17.61
C GLU A 190 -31.76 0.28 17.29
N LYS A 191 -31.74 0.69 16.02
CA LYS A 191 -31.43 2.06 15.59
C LYS A 191 -32.67 2.96 15.63
N ARG A 192 -32.50 4.22 16.09
CA ARG A 192 -33.53 5.26 15.99
C ARG A 192 -33.77 5.71 14.56
N ASN A 193 -32.69 5.76 13.78
CA ASN A 193 -32.69 6.10 12.36
C ASN A 193 -31.84 5.11 11.59
N GLN A 194 -32.24 4.74 10.39
CA GLN A 194 -31.47 3.81 9.54
C GLN A 194 -30.06 4.31 9.18
N ALA A 195 -29.88 5.63 9.12
CA ALA A 195 -28.59 6.25 8.83
C ALA A 195 -27.62 6.24 10.03
N ASP A 196 -28.12 5.97 11.26
CA ASP A 196 -27.26 5.85 12.43
C ASP A 196 -26.29 4.69 12.26
N PHE A 197 -25.09 4.80 12.80
CA PHE A 197 -24.08 3.77 12.70
C PHE A 197 -23.54 3.37 14.08
N ALA A 198 -23.10 2.12 14.19
CA ALA A 198 -22.61 1.58 15.44
C ALA A 198 -21.26 2.19 15.83
N LEU A 199 -21.15 2.61 17.08
CA LEU A 199 -19.90 2.97 17.74
C LEU A 199 -19.38 1.84 18.63
N TRP A 200 -20.30 1.11 19.29
CA TRP A 200 -20.05 -0.09 20.06
C TRP A 200 -21.19 -1.07 19.86
N LYS A 201 -20.90 -2.32 19.53
CA LYS A 201 -21.92 -3.38 19.38
C LYS A 201 -21.87 -4.32 20.57
N ALA A 202 -23.02 -4.56 21.18
CA ALA A 202 -23.20 -5.63 22.14
C ALA A 202 -22.96 -6.98 21.48
N ALA A 203 -22.07 -7.81 22.05
CA ALA A 203 -21.74 -9.10 21.51
C ALA A 203 -22.90 -10.09 21.72
N GLN A 204 -23.17 -10.91 20.70
CA GLN A 204 -23.99 -12.10 20.82
C GLN A 204 -23.16 -13.25 21.40
N PRO A 205 -23.77 -14.30 21.95
CA PRO A 205 -23.04 -15.42 22.57
C PRO A 205 -21.98 -16.07 21.67
N GLU A 206 -22.22 -16.07 20.36
CA GLU A 206 -21.32 -16.63 19.34
C GLU A 206 -20.10 -15.77 19.02
N HIS A 207 -20.11 -14.49 19.40
CA HIS A 207 -18.98 -13.60 19.17
C HIS A 207 -17.83 -13.93 20.14
N ILE A 208 -16.74 -14.46 19.60
CA ILE A 208 -15.53 -14.81 20.37
C ILE A 208 -14.73 -13.52 20.69
N MET A 209 -14.62 -12.61 19.71
CA MET A 209 -13.89 -11.35 19.85
C MET A 209 -14.80 -10.30 20.49
N ARG A 210 -14.72 -10.19 21.81
CA ARG A 210 -15.52 -9.25 22.63
C ARG A 210 -14.75 -8.82 23.87
N TRP A 211 -15.00 -7.62 24.30
CA TRP A 211 -14.34 -6.98 25.44
C TRP A 211 -15.36 -6.39 26.39
N PRO A 212 -15.06 -6.33 27.69
CA PRO A 212 -15.89 -5.60 28.63
C PRO A 212 -15.87 -4.10 28.31
N SER A 213 -17.01 -3.46 28.46
CA SER A 213 -17.17 -2.01 28.34
C SER A 213 -18.14 -1.49 29.41
N PRO A 214 -18.24 -0.16 29.59
CA PRO A 214 -19.25 0.43 30.48
C PRO A 214 -20.70 0.11 30.09
N TRP A 215 -20.96 -0.29 28.84
CA TRP A 215 -22.30 -0.49 28.29
C TRP A 215 -22.67 -1.97 28.19
N SER A 216 -21.75 -2.79 27.71
CA SER A 216 -21.95 -4.24 27.56
C SER A 216 -20.61 -4.94 27.27
N GLU A 217 -20.58 -6.28 27.36
CA GLU A 217 -19.59 -7.05 26.61
C GLU A 217 -19.87 -6.88 25.10
N GLY A 218 -18.85 -6.48 24.32
CA GLY A 218 -19.03 -6.15 22.93
C GLY A 218 -17.73 -5.84 22.21
N PHE A 219 -17.85 -5.20 21.07
CA PHE A 219 -16.74 -4.81 20.22
C PHE A 219 -16.98 -3.45 19.57
N PRO A 220 -15.92 -2.72 19.17
CA PRO A 220 -16.07 -1.41 18.53
C PRO A 220 -16.68 -1.51 17.14
N GLY A 221 -17.45 -0.51 16.75
CA GLY A 221 -17.87 -0.33 15.37
C GLY A 221 -16.67 0.02 14.47
N TRP A 222 -16.66 -0.52 13.26
CA TRP A 222 -15.56 -0.37 12.30
C TRP A 222 -15.09 1.08 12.08
N HIS A 223 -15.99 2.04 12.12
CA HIS A 223 -15.68 3.45 11.87
C HIS A 223 -14.93 4.14 13.04
N CYS A 224 -14.85 3.52 14.24
CA CYS A 224 -14.18 4.10 15.41
C CYS A 224 -12.65 3.96 15.36
N GLU A 225 -12.14 2.95 14.64
CA GLU A 225 -10.72 2.57 14.64
C GLU A 225 -9.82 3.73 14.22
N CYS A 226 -10.02 4.22 12.99
CA CYS A 226 -9.16 5.23 12.39
C CYS A 226 -9.23 6.56 13.13
N THR A 227 -10.41 6.93 13.63
CA THR A 227 -10.58 8.13 14.47
C THR A 227 -9.78 8.01 15.77
N ALA A 228 -9.93 6.90 16.49
CA ALA A 228 -9.25 6.68 17.77
C ALA A 228 -7.73 6.56 17.62
N MET A 229 -7.26 5.74 16.67
CA MET A 229 -5.84 5.51 16.43
C MET A 229 -5.16 6.72 15.78
N GLY A 230 -5.84 7.42 14.85
CA GLY A 230 -5.37 8.67 14.27
C GLY A 230 -5.12 9.73 15.32
N LYS A 231 -6.09 9.94 16.21
CA LYS A 231 -5.95 10.85 17.34
C LYS A 231 -4.80 10.46 18.29
N LYS A 232 -4.65 9.18 18.59
CA LYS A 232 -3.61 8.68 19.51
C LYS A 232 -2.20 8.96 18.98
N TYR A 233 -1.95 8.71 17.71
CA TYR A 233 -0.59 8.75 17.16
C TYR A 233 -0.24 10.06 16.44
N LEU A 234 -1.24 10.77 15.93
CA LEU A 234 -1.03 12.00 15.16
C LEU A 234 -1.56 13.26 15.86
N GLY A 235 -2.35 13.09 16.93
CA GLY A 235 -2.92 14.20 17.69
C GLY A 235 -4.35 14.54 17.28
N GLU A 236 -4.88 15.63 17.84
CA GLU A 236 -6.27 16.06 17.59
C GLU A 236 -6.49 16.52 16.16
N GLN A 237 -5.44 17.03 15.52
CA GLN A 237 -5.43 17.39 14.10
C GLN A 237 -4.13 16.90 13.46
N PHE A 238 -4.23 16.40 12.23
CA PHE A 238 -3.09 15.98 11.44
C PHE A 238 -3.28 16.34 9.95
N ASP A 239 -2.23 16.17 9.16
CA ASP A 239 -2.16 16.74 7.83
C ASP A 239 -2.99 15.97 6.81
N ILE A 240 -2.72 14.67 6.64
CA ILE A 240 -3.25 13.88 5.52
C ILE A 240 -3.95 12.62 6.03
N HIS A 241 -5.17 12.40 5.56
CA HIS A 241 -5.85 11.12 5.69
C HIS A 241 -6.19 10.55 4.32
N GLY A 242 -5.88 9.29 4.10
CA GLY A 242 -6.00 8.66 2.80
C GLY A 242 -6.61 7.27 2.80
N GLY A 243 -7.12 6.88 1.62
CA GLY A 243 -7.68 5.56 1.36
C GLY A 243 -8.23 5.44 -0.06
N GLY A 244 -8.93 4.34 -0.34
CA GLY A 244 -9.70 4.18 -1.56
C GLY A 244 -10.92 5.09 -1.60
N MET A 245 -11.40 5.44 -2.78
CA MET A 245 -12.61 6.28 -2.93
C MET A 245 -13.89 5.62 -2.39
N ASP A 246 -13.90 4.32 -2.23
CA ASP A 246 -14.96 3.55 -1.60
C ASP A 246 -15.09 3.86 -0.10
N LEU A 247 -14.01 4.31 0.55
CA LEU A 247 -14.01 4.73 1.94
C LEU A 247 -14.57 6.14 2.15
N ILE A 248 -14.72 6.96 1.11
CA ILE A 248 -15.31 8.30 1.24
C ILE A 248 -16.65 8.22 1.97
N PHE A 249 -17.46 7.21 1.60
CA PHE A 249 -18.73 6.93 2.23
C PHE A 249 -18.94 5.41 2.38
N PRO A 250 -19.30 4.93 3.58
CA PRO A 250 -19.62 5.71 4.79
C PRO A 250 -18.39 6.04 5.67
N HIS A 251 -17.26 5.34 5.54
CA HIS A 251 -16.20 5.26 6.55
C HIS A 251 -15.61 6.63 6.93
N HIS A 252 -15.02 7.36 5.99
CA HIS A 252 -14.39 8.66 6.27
C HIS A 252 -15.41 9.76 6.63
N GLU A 253 -16.64 9.68 6.11
CA GLU A 253 -17.70 10.57 6.53
C GLU A 253 -18.06 10.35 8.00
N CYS A 254 -18.12 9.08 8.45
CA CYS A 254 -18.33 8.74 9.87
C CYS A 254 -17.16 9.23 10.75
N GLU A 255 -15.91 9.13 10.27
CA GLU A 255 -14.76 9.65 11.02
C GLU A 255 -14.81 11.17 11.21
N ILE A 256 -15.23 11.91 10.19
CA ILE A 256 -15.46 13.36 10.31
C ILE A 256 -16.50 13.64 11.40
N ALA A 257 -17.63 12.93 11.37
CA ALA A 257 -18.67 13.10 12.35
C ALA A 257 -18.20 12.75 13.77
N GLN A 258 -17.47 11.66 13.93
CA GLN A 258 -16.91 11.24 15.22
C GLN A 258 -15.91 12.26 15.76
N SER A 259 -15.01 12.78 14.92
CA SER A 259 -14.03 13.77 15.36
C SER A 259 -14.71 15.08 15.78
N VAL A 260 -15.65 15.59 15.01
CA VAL A 260 -16.40 16.80 15.35
C VAL A 260 -17.26 16.59 16.61
N ALA A 261 -17.96 15.45 16.71
CA ALA A 261 -18.80 15.13 17.85
C ALA A 261 -17.99 14.94 19.16
N SER A 262 -16.76 14.40 19.08
CA SER A 262 -15.96 14.12 20.27
C SER A 262 -15.07 15.28 20.71
N GLN A 263 -14.66 16.19 19.82
CA GLN A 263 -13.66 17.24 20.11
C GLN A 263 -13.98 18.61 19.52
N GLY A 264 -15.11 18.76 18.81
CA GLY A 264 -15.58 20.03 18.26
C GLY A 264 -14.88 20.50 17.00
N CYS A 265 -13.97 19.72 16.43
CA CYS A 265 -13.26 20.07 15.19
C CYS A 265 -12.95 18.85 14.34
N GLN A 266 -12.73 19.09 13.03
CA GLN A 266 -12.24 18.04 12.12
C GLN A 266 -10.79 17.73 12.44
N MET A 267 -10.43 16.44 12.41
CA MET A 267 -9.06 16.01 12.70
C MET A 267 -8.12 16.07 11.49
N VAL A 268 -8.66 16.14 10.27
CA VAL A 268 -7.89 16.00 9.03
C VAL A 268 -7.91 17.29 8.21
N ARG A 269 -6.74 17.71 7.74
CA ARG A 269 -6.60 18.88 6.87
C ARG A 269 -6.80 18.55 5.40
N TYR A 270 -6.18 17.45 4.91
CA TYR A 270 -6.25 17.02 3.52
C TYR A 270 -6.77 15.59 3.44
N TRP A 271 -7.93 15.40 2.80
CA TRP A 271 -8.50 14.12 2.50
C TRP A 271 -8.08 13.68 1.09
N MET A 272 -7.35 12.58 0.98
CA MET A 272 -6.85 12.08 -0.30
C MET A 272 -7.42 10.70 -0.60
N HIS A 273 -7.96 10.53 -1.82
CA HIS A 273 -8.55 9.26 -2.23
C HIS A 273 -8.04 8.83 -3.59
N ASN A 274 -7.56 7.58 -3.67
CA ASN A 274 -7.28 6.96 -4.95
C ASN A 274 -8.55 6.35 -5.56
N ASN A 275 -8.62 6.38 -6.90
CA ASN A 275 -9.74 5.79 -7.62
C ASN A 275 -9.63 4.27 -7.68
N MET A 276 -10.69 3.61 -8.14
CA MET A 276 -10.83 2.15 -8.21
C MET A 276 -9.94 1.53 -9.30
N ILE A 277 -9.72 0.21 -9.17
CA ILE A 277 -9.27 -0.65 -10.25
C ILE A 277 -10.45 -1.47 -10.74
N THR A 278 -10.61 -1.54 -12.06
CA THR A 278 -11.56 -2.42 -12.76
C THR A 278 -10.81 -3.57 -13.43
N ILE A 279 -11.52 -4.62 -13.76
CA ILE A 279 -11.01 -5.76 -14.53
C ILE A 279 -11.92 -5.90 -15.75
N ASP A 280 -11.37 -5.67 -16.95
CA ASP A 280 -12.13 -5.63 -18.20
C ASP A 280 -13.39 -4.73 -18.09
N GLY A 281 -13.20 -3.53 -17.56
CA GLY A 281 -14.24 -2.51 -17.37
C GLY A 281 -15.24 -2.80 -16.24
N LYS A 282 -15.08 -3.90 -15.50
CA LYS A 282 -15.98 -4.30 -14.40
C LYS A 282 -15.34 -4.12 -13.04
N LYS A 283 -16.14 -3.79 -12.03
CA LYS A 283 -15.67 -3.79 -10.63
C LYS A 283 -15.14 -5.18 -10.28
N MET A 284 -14.00 -5.23 -9.60
CA MET A 284 -13.48 -6.48 -9.05
C MET A 284 -14.36 -6.97 -7.90
N GLY A 285 -14.74 -8.25 -7.90
CA GLY A 285 -15.55 -8.84 -6.85
C GLY A 285 -15.71 -10.35 -6.98
N LYS A 286 -15.86 -11.04 -5.85
CA LYS A 286 -16.03 -12.51 -5.81
C LYS A 286 -17.26 -12.96 -6.60
N SER A 287 -18.35 -12.18 -6.56
CA SER A 287 -19.58 -12.46 -7.29
C SER A 287 -19.44 -12.38 -8.82
N TYR A 288 -18.40 -11.72 -9.32
CA TYR A 288 -18.11 -11.59 -10.75
C TYR A 288 -17.06 -12.60 -11.24
N ASN A 289 -16.56 -13.50 -10.37
CA ASN A 289 -15.47 -14.43 -10.66
C ASN A 289 -14.20 -13.76 -11.23
N ASN A 290 -14.00 -12.48 -10.90
CA ASN A 290 -12.87 -11.70 -11.36
C ASN A 290 -12.01 -11.18 -10.17
N PHE A 291 -12.13 -11.82 -9.02
CA PHE A 291 -11.36 -11.48 -7.83
C PHE A 291 -10.01 -12.18 -7.87
N ILE A 292 -8.94 -11.41 -8.07
CA ILE A 292 -7.57 -11.92 -8.20
C ILE A 292 -6.72 -11.38 -7.04
N THR A 293 -6.07 -12.26 -6.30
CA THR A 293 -5.15 -11.90 -5.23
C THR A 293 -3.75 -11.56 -5.76
N LEU A 294 -2.97 -10.79 -5.02
CA LEU A 294 -1.59 -10.46 -5.42
C LEU A 294 -0.70 -11.71 -5.56
N PRO A 295 -0.75 -12.71 -4.65
CA PRO A 295 -0.02 -13.96 -4.87
C PRO A 295 -0.37 -14.63 -6.21
N GLN A 296 -1.66 -14.66 -6.58
CA GLN A 296 -2.08 -15.20 -7.88
C GLN A 296 -1.56 -14.41 -9.08
N PHE A 297 -1.39 -13.09 -8.95
CA PHE A 297 -0.68 -12.31 -9.98
C PHE A 297 0.78 -12.71 -10.09
N PHE A 298 1.43 -12.93 -8.95
CA PHE A 298 2.87 -13.19 -8.92
C PHE A 298 3.24 -14.59 -9.40
N ASP A 299 2.35 -15.55 -9.23
CA ASP A 299 2.55 -16.95 -9.67
C ASP A 299 1.79 -17.31 -10.97
N GLY A 300 0.87 -16.44 -11.43
CA GLY A 300 0.08 -16.67 -12.64
C GLY A 300 -1.01 -17.73 -12.49
N SER A 301 -1.39 -18.12 -11.27
CA SER A 301 -2.29 -19.25 -11.03
C SER A 301 -3.77 -18.97 -11.28
N HIS A 302 -4.17 -17.71 -11.48
CA HIS A 302 -5.57 -17.38 -11.72
C HIS A 302 -5.96 -17.56 -13.20
N PRO A 303 -7.14 -18.15 -13.53
CA PRO A 303 -7.54 -18.41 -14.93
C PRO A 303 -7.64 -17.20 -15.85
N LEU A 304 -7.88 -16.00 -15.31
CA LEU A 304 -7.92 -14.75 -16.07
C LEU A 304 -6.54 -14.19 -16.41
N LEU A 305 -5.45 -14.76 -15.88
CA LEU A 305 -4.09 -14.33 -16.14
C LEU A 305 -3.48 -15.15 -17.26
N SER A 306 -2.88 -14.48 -18.24
CA SER A 306 -2.18 -15.15 -19.35
C SER A 306 -0.78 -15.63 -18.96
N GLN A 307 -0.22 -15.08 -17.89
CA GLN A 307 1.11 -15.38 -17.34
C GLN A 307 1.25 -14.87 -15.91
N ALA A 308 2.33 -15.24 -15.24
CA ALA A 308 2.77 -14.59 -14.00
C ALA A 308 3.26 -13.17 -14.29
N TYR A 309 2.97 -12.24 -13.38
CA TYR A 309 3.43 -10.85 -13.47
C TYR A 309 4.24 -10.50 -12.23
N THR A 310 5.38 -9.88 -12.44
CA THR A 310 6.23 -9.48 -11.32
C THR A 310 5.60 -8.38 -10.48
N PRO A 311 5.90 -8.30 -9.18
CA PRO A 311 5.40 -7.22 -8.32
C PRO A 311 5.72 -5.82 -8.86
N MET A 312 6.90 -5.63 -9.45
CA MET A 312 7.29 -4.35 -10.03
C MET A 312 6.52 -4.01 -11.31
N THR A 313 6.12 -5.01 -12.09
CA THR A 313 5.20 -4.82 -13.21
C THR A 313 3.85 -4.29 -12.73
N ILE A 314 3.29 -4.86 -11.65
CA ILE A 314 2.05 -4.38 -11.03
C ILE A 314 2.21 -2.95 -10.51
N ARG A 315 3.33 -2.66 -9.80
CA ARG A 315 3.63 -1.31 -9.32
C ARG A 315 3.71 -0.32 -10.47
N PHE A 316 4.46 -0.63 -11.51
CA PHE A 316 4.64 0.23 -12.66
C PHE A 316 3.32 0.47 -13.40
N PHE A 317 2.52 -0.58 -13.61
CA PHE A 317 1.19 -0.50 -14.19
C PHE A 317 0.28 0.49 -13.43
N ILE A 318 0.25 0.40 -12.10
CA ILE A 318 -0.53 1.30 -11.25
C ILE A 318 -0.03 2.75 -11.37
N LEU A 319 1.28 2.98 -11.40
CA LEU A 319 1.88 4.32 -11.51
C LEU A 319 1.73 4.96 -12.89
N GLN A 320 1.42 4.19 -13.94
CA GLN A 320 1.14 4.72 -15.27
C GLN A 320 -0.20 5.47 -15.36
N ALA A 321 -1.05 5.38 -14.35
CA ALA A 321 -2.27 6.15 -14.26
C ALA A 321 -2.22 7.09 -13.05
N HIS A 322 -2.77 8.29 -13.21
CA HIS A 322 -2.93 9.21 -12.09
C HIS A 322 -3.75 8.55 -10.98
N TYR A 323 -3.39 8.76 -9.70
CA TYR A 323 -4.04 8.06 -8.59
C TYR A 323 -5.56 8.31 -8.50
N ARG A 324 -6.03 9.47 -8.97
CA ARG A 324 -7.46 9.82 -9.04
C ARG A 324 -8.19 9.27 -10.27
N SER A 325 -7.48 8.69 -11.23
CA SER A 325 -8.09 8.06 -12.41
C SER A 325 -8.38 6.60 -12.17
N THR A 326 -9.45 6.07 -12.75
CA THR A 326 -9.70 4.63 -12.78
C THR A 326 -8.59 3.92 -13.55
N VAL A 327 -8.18 2.77 -13.08
CA VAL A 327 -7.23 1.88 -13.77
C VAL A 327 -7.97 0.63 -14.17
N ASP A 328 -7.96 0.32 -15.46
CA ASP A 328 -8.53 -0.92 -15.96
C ASP A 328 -7.46 -1.97 -16.18
N PHE A 329 -7.60 -3.08 -15.47
CA PHE A 329 -6.70 -4.21 -15.60
C PHE A 329 -7.07 -5.06 -16.82
N GLY A 330 -6.06 -5.43 -17.60
CA GLY A 330 -6.13 -6.43 -18.66
C GLY A 330 -4.74 -7.00 -18.92
N ASN A 331 -4.67 -8.24 -19.44
CA ASN A 331 -3.38 -8.89 -19.71
C ASN A 331 -2.52 -8.07 -20.68
N GLU A 332 -3.12 -7.49 -21.74
CA GLU A 332 -2.39 -6.66 -22.70
C GLU A 332 -1.78 -5.42 -22.03
N ALA A 333 -2.51 -4.78 -21.12
CA ALA A 333 -2.05 -3.61 -20.39
C ALA A 333 -0.89 -3.96 -19.46
N LEU A 334 -0.94 -5.10 -18.76
CA LEU A 334 0.18 -5.57 -17.93
C LEU A 334 1.39 -5.97 -18.75
N GLN A 335 1.23 -6.65 -19.86
CA GLN A 335 2.35 -6.98 -20.78
C GLN A 335 2.99 -5.72 -21.35
N ALA A 336 2.20 -4.69 -21.65
CA ALA A 336 2.71 -3.39 -22.07
C ALA A 336 3.49 -2.70 -20.93
N ALA A 337 2.97 -2.77 -19.69
CA ALA A 337 3.65 -2.25 -18.51
C ALA A 337 4.98 -2.97 -18.24
N GLU A 338 5.02 -4.29 -18.35
CA GLU A 338 6.25 -5.10 -18.22
C GLU A 338 7.33 -4.66 -19.21
N LYS A 339 6.96 -4.52 -20.51
CA LYS A 339 7.87 -4.03 -21.56
C LYS A 339 8.31 -2.59 -21.29
N GLY A 340 7.41 -1.76 -20.78
CA GLY A 340 7.70 -0.38 -20.40
C GLY A 340 8.72 -0.30 -19.25
N LEU A 341 8.49 -1.07 -18.20
CA LEU A 341 9.41 -1.15 -17.06
C LEU A 341 10.80 -1.65 -17.49
N ALA A 342 10.85 -2.75 -18.25
CA ALA A 342 12.12 -3.27 -18.77
C ALA A 342 12.90 -2.20 -19.55
N ARG A 343 12.22 -1.46 -20.42
CA ARG A 343 12.82 -0.38 -21.22
C ARG A 343 13.36 0.77 -20.36
N LEU A 344 12.67 1.13 -19.27
CA LEU A 344 13.12 2.15 -18.32
C LEU A 344 14.38 1.66 -17.56
N MET A 345 14.36 0.41 -17.08
CA MET A 345 15.49 -0.19 -16.36
C MET A 345 16.72 -0.37 -17.27
N ASP A 346 16.53 -0.77 -18.52
CA ASP A 346 17.60 -0.85 -19.52
C ASP A 346 18.21 0.53 -19.81
N GLY A 347 17.38 1.59 -19.87
CA GLY A 347 17.84 2.97 -19.98
C GLY A 347 18.80 3.35 -18.84
N LEU A 348 18.42 3.08 -17.60
CA LEU A 348 19.26 3.32 -16.41
C LEU A 348 20.56 2.50 -16.48
N LYS A 349 20.45 1.21 -16.78
CA LYS A 349 21.63 0.32 -16.92
C LYS A 349 22.61 0.82 -17.99
N ASN A 350 22.11 1.25 -19.12
CA ASN A 350 22.90 1.79 -20.20
C ASN A 350 23.59 3.11 -19.80
N LEU A 351 22.88 3.98 -19.09
CA LEU A 351 23.44 5.25 -18.61
C LEU A 351 24.57 5.02 -17.59
N ARG A 352 24.43 4.04 -16.68
CA ARG A 352 25.49 3.63 -15.75
C ARG A 352 26.76 3.17 -16.51
N ARG A 353 26.60 2.36 -17.56
CA ARG A 353 27.72 1.89 -18.38
C ARG A 353 28.42 3.02 -19.13
N LEU A 354 27.70 4.06 -19.56
CA LEU A 354 28.31 5.22 -20.22
C LEU A 354 29.21 6.00 -19.27
N GLN A 355 28.96 6.00 -17.96
CA GLN A 355 29.83 6.64 -16.97
C GLN A 355 31.11 5.88 -16.70
N GLU A 356 31.08 4.54 -16.81
CA GLU A 356 32.21 3.68 -16.47
C GLU A 356 33.38 3.71 -17.47
N GLY A 357 33.32 4.45 -18.60
CA GLY A 357 34.48 4.59 -19.44
C GLY A 357 34.33 4.88 -20.91
N GLN A 358 33.20 5.30 -21.42
CA GLN A 358 33.06 5.65 -22.84
C GLN A 358 32.89 7.15 -23.06
N LYS A 359 33.94 7.81 -23.59
CA LYS A 359 33.79 9.14 -24.23
C LYS A 359 32.97 8.94 -25.51
N VAL A 360 31.66 9.10 -25.44
CA VAL A 360 30.80 9.04 -26.63
C VAL A 360 30.95 10.35 -27.39
N LYS A 361 31.52 10.26 -28.59
CA LYS A 361 31.61 11.39 -29.53
C LYS A 361 30.44 11.27 -30.50
N GLY A 362 29.50 12.20 -30.45
CA GLY A 362 28.35 12.28 -31.36
C GLY A 362 28.20 13.70 -31.90
N GLN A 363 27.28 13.87 -32.85
CA GLN A 363 27.04 15.15 -33.52
C GLN A 363 26.16 16.14 -32.75
N GLN A 364 25.32 15.63 -31.80
CA GLN A 364 24.45 16.48 -31.00
C GLN A 364 24.87 16.38 -29.53
N PRO A 365 25.36 17.46 -28.91
CA PRO A 365 25.72 17.42 -27.50
C PRO A 365 24.50 17.45 -26.60
N VAL A 366 24.46 16.61 -25.57
CA VAL A 366 23.57 16.72 -24.42
C VAL A 366 24.28 17.57 -23.39
N GLU A 367 23.68 18.70 -23.06
CA GLU A 367 24.24 19.71 -22.17
C GLU A 367 23.55 19.69 -20.80
N MET A 368 24.15 20.33 -19.78
CA MET A 368 23.56 20.47 -18.45
C MET A 368 22.16 21.10 -18.52
N LYS A 369 21.95 22.07 -19.42
CA LYS A 369 20.65 22.69 -19.66
C LYS A 369 19.54 21.66 -19.94
N ASN A 370 19.84 20.61 -20.70
CA ASN A 370 18.84 19.55 -20.98
C ASN A 370 18.48 18.75 -19.73
N VAL A 371 19.46 18.52 -18.84
CA VAL A 371 19.21 17.87 -17.54
C VAL A 371 18.39 18.76 -16.63
N ASP A 372 18.66 20.07 -16.59
CA ASP A 372 17.90 21.03 -15.79
C ASP A 372 16.46 21.21 -16.30
N GLU A 373 16.25 21.22 -17.61
CA GLU A 373 14.91 21.23 -18.22
C GLU A 373 14.14 19.93 -17.88
N LEU A 374 14.80 18.78 -17.92
CA LEU A 374 14.19 17.53 -17.51
C LEU A 374 13.85 17.54 -16.02
N ARG A 375 14.76 18.02 -15.17
CA ARG A 375 14.55 18.17 -13.73
C ARG A 375 13.30 19.00 -13.45
N THR A 376 13.20 20.17 -14.06
CA THR A 376 12.03 21.07 -13.91
C THR A 376 10.74 20.33 -14.28
N LYS A 377 10.69 19.65 -15.42
CA LYS A 377 9.50 18.89 -15.86
C LYS A 377 9.10 17.78 -14.90
N LEU A 378 10.08 17.07 -14.34
CA LEU A 378 9.83 15.97 -13.40
C LEU A 378 9.27 16.48 -12.07
N TYR A 379 9.85 17.57 -11.52
CA TYR A 379 9.32 18.18 -10.29
C TYR A 379 7.97 18.86 -10.52
N ASP A 380 7.77 19.56 -11.62
CA ASP A 380 6.48 20.19 -11.95
C ASP A 380 5.37 19.13 -12.01
N ALA A 381 5.65 17.97 -12.61
CA ALA A 381 4.70 16.87 -12.67
C ALA A 381 4.40 16.28 -11.28
N MET A 382 5.42 16.07 -10.45
CA MET A 382 5.19 15.57 -9.08
C MET A 382 4.47 16.58 -8.21
N ASN A 383 4.82 17.86 -8.35
CA ASN A 383 4.19 18.95 -7.61
C ASN A 383 2.75 19.25 -8.06
N ASP A 384 2.35 18.78 -9.23
CA ASP A 384 0.97 18.84 -9.71
C ASP A 384 0.17 17.59 -9.31
N ASP A 385 -0.06 17.43 -8.00
CA ASP A 385 -0.91 16.38 -7.44
C ASP A 385 -0.38 14.96 -7.73
N LEU A 386 0.94 14.76 -7.58
CA LEU A 386 1.61 13.46 -7.73
C LEU A 386 1.38 12.82 -9.12
N ASN A 387 1.55 13.58 -10.18
CA ASN A 387 1.26 13.15 -11.55
C ASN A 387 2.30 12.16 -12.09
N SER A 388 2.33 10.96 -11.52
CA SER A 388 3.26 9.89 -11.88
C SER A 388 3.25 9.51 -13.38
N PRO A 389 2.10 9.48 -14.11
CA PRO A 389 2.13 9.18 -15.54
C PRO A 389 2.93 10.21 -16.36
N ILE A 390 2.88 11.48 -16.00
CA ILE A 390 3.67 12.53 -16.68
C ILE A 390 5.14 12.37 -16.32
N VAL A 391 5.48 12.07 -15.06
CA VAL A 391 6.86 11.74 -14.65
C VAL A 391 7.40 10.58 -15.48
N ILE A 392 6.66 9.47 -15.60
CA ILE A 392 7.04 8.31 -16.40
C ILE A 392 7.25 8.67 -17.87
N SER A 393 6.39 9.54 -18.43
CA SER A 393 6.55 10.03 -19.80
C SER A 393 7.88 10.76 -19.99
N HIS A 394 8.25 11.66 -19.07
CA HIS A 394 9.53 12.39 -19.13
C HIS A 394 10.75 11.48 -18.90
N LEU A 395 10.61 10.44 -18.06
CA LEU A 395 11.67 9.42 -17.93
C LEU A 395 11.86 8.63 -19.23
N PHE A 396 10.80 8.35 -19.99
CA PHE A 396 10.95 7.76 -21.33
C PHE A 396 11.58 8.70 -22.36
N ASP A 397 11.35 10.02 -22.24
CA ASP A 397 12.07 10.99 -23.07
C ASP A 397 13.57 10.93 -22.79
N ALA A 398 13.96 10.84 -21.50
CA ALA A 398 15.34 10.63 -21.12
C ALA A 398 15.92 9.31 -21.68
N CYS A 399 15.15 8.23 -21.66
CA CYS A 399 15.57 6.96 -22.27
C CYS A 399 15.83 7.08 -23.78
N ARG A 400 15.04 7.90 -24.51
CA ARG A 400 15.30 8.19 -25.94
C ARG A 400 16.64 8.92 -26.13
N THR A 401 16.95 9.88 -25.24
CA THR A 401 18.25 10.56 -25.25
C THR A 401 19.40 9.57 -24.99
N ILE A 402 19.26 8.69 -24.00
CA ILE A 402 20.24 7.66 -23.68
C ILE A 402 20.47 6.71 -24.87
N ASN A 403 19.41 6.29 -25.55
CA ASN A 403 19.54 5.45 -26.74
C ASN A 403 20.30 6.17 -27.87
N SER A 404 20.07 7.48 -28.04
CA SER A 404 20.84 8.29 -29.00
C SER A 404 22.34 8.38 -28.66
N LEU A 405 22.68 8.37 -27.36
CA LEU A 405 24.06 8.30 -26.89
C LEU A 405 24.70 6.93 -27.21
N ILE A 406 23.98 5.83 -26.96
CA ILE A 406 24.42 4.47 -27.28
C ILE A 406 24.62 4.30 -28.78
N ASP A 407 23.73 4.81 -29.60
CA ASP A 407 23.81 4.80 -31.06
C ASP A 407 24.88 5.75 -31.61
N LYS A 408 25.61 6.47 -30.76
CA LYS A 408 26.62 7.49 -31.12
C LYS A 408 26.09 8.63 -32.01
N LYS A 409 24.77 8.91 -31.92
CA LYS A 409 24.12 10.05 -32.57
C LYS A 409 24.19 11.32 -31.72
N ALA A 410 24.43 11.17 -30.44
CA ALA A 410 24.60 12.25 -29.47
C ALA A 410 25.92 12.06 -28.69
N SER A 411 26.36 13.14 -28.04
CA SER A 411 27.54 13.13 -27.15
C SER A 411 27.16 13.67 -25.78
N ILE A 412 27.91 13.29 -24.75
CA ILE A 412 27.69 13.75 -23.38
C ILE A 412 29.02 13.83 -22.64
N THR A 413 29.22 14.81 -21.77
CA THR A 413 30.35 14.87 -20.86
C THR A 413 30.11 13.96 -19.66
N ALA A 414 31.17 13.53 -18.97
CA ALA A 414 31.04 12.71 -17.77
C ALA A 414 30.21 13.40 -16.66
N GLU A 415 30.41 14.71 -16.50
CA GLU A 415 29.66 15.52 -15.52
C GLU A 415 28.14 15.51 -15.81
N VAL A 416 27.76 15.76 -17.07
CA VAL A 416 26.36 15.77 -17.50
C VAL A 416 25.73 14.38 -17.40
N ALA A 417 26.50 13.35 -17.75
CA ALA A 417 26.05 11.94 -17.61
C ALA A 417 25.80 11.57 -16.14
N GLN A 418 26.66 12.02 -15.23
CA GLN A 418 26.49 11.83 -13.79
C GLN A 418 25.23 12.55 -13.28
N ALA A 419 25.02 13.80 -13.67
CA ALA A 419 23.84 14.57 -13.28
C ALA A 419 22.53 13.94 -13.81
N LEU A 420 22.55 13.46 -15.06
CA LEU A 420 21.39 12.77 -15.66
C LEU A 420 21.10 11.44 -14.94
N LEU A 421 22.15 10.65 -14.61
CA LEU A 421 21.98 9.40 -13.88
C LEU A 421 21.37 9.64 -12.50
N GLN A 422 21.93 10.57 -11.74
CA GLN A 422 21.43 10.90 -10.41
C GLN A 422 19.95 11.34 -10.47
N LEU A 423 19.59 12.19 -11.44
CA LEU A 423 18.21 12.63 -11.63
C LEU A 423 17.28 11.45 -11.94
N MET A 424 17.66 10.58 -12.87
CA MET A 424 16.86 9.42 -13.24
C MET A 424 16.73 8.41 -12.09
N GLU A 425 17.79 8.15 -11.32
CA GLU A 425 17.74 7.28 -10.15
C GLU A 425 16.84 7.84 -9.07
N THR A 426 16.94 9.13 -8.78
CA THR A 426 16.07 9.83 -7.82
C THR A 426 14.59 9.61 -8.17
N PHE A 427 14.20 9.88 -9.41
CA PHE A 427 12.79 9.75 -9.77
C PHE A 427 12.35 8.30 -9.96
N THR A 428 13.17 7.45 -10.56
CA THR A 428 12.79 6.05 -10.84
C THR A 428 12.83 5.20 -9.58
N THR A 429 13.94 5.28 -8.82
CA THR A 429 14.19 4.37 -7.69
C THR A 429 13.67 4.95 -6.37
N ASP A 430 14.00 6.21 -6.06
CA ASP A 430 13.71 6.74 -4.74
C ASP A 430 12.25 7.21 -4.63
N ILE A 431 11.75 7.95 -5.63
CA ILE A 431 10.40 8.51 -5.63
C ILE A 431 9.36 7.50 -6.14
N LEU A 432 9.51 6.97 -7.37
CA LEU A 432 8.56 5.99 -7.90
C LEU A 432 8.72 4.59 -7.28
N GLY A 433 9.82 4.32 -6.55
CA GLY A 433 10.10 3.06 -5.90
C GLY A 433 10.24 1.88 -6.87
N LEU A 434 10.62 2.16 -8.13
CA LEU A 434 10.81 1.14 -9.16
C LEU A 434 12.21 0.55 -9.07
N ARG A 435 12.29 -0.75 -9.22
CA ARG A 435 13.56 -1.49 -9.22
C ARG A 435 13.56 -2.53 -10.33
N GLN A 436 14.75 -2.98 -10.71
CA GLN A 436 14.84 -4.07 -11.65
C GLN A 436 14.31 -5.34 -10.99
N ASP A 437 13.30 -5.94 -11.61
CA ASP A 437 12.88 -7.28 -11.25
C ASP A 437 13.89 -8.29 -11.79
N THR A 438 14.37 -9.15 -10.93
CA THR A 438 15.32 -10.20 -11.34
C THR A 438 14.60 -11.34 -12.07
N GLY A 439 13.29 -11.24 -12.31
CA GLY A 439 12.48 -12.20 -13.05
C GLY A 439 12.35 -13.59 -12.41
N VAL A 440 12.97 -13.77 -11.25
CA VAL A 440 12.99 -15.05 -10.54
C VAL A 440 12.22 -14.88 -9.24
N SER A 441 11.14 -15.64 -9.04
CA SER A 441 10.45 -15.67 -7.75
C SER A 441 11.45 -16.04 -6.64
N ASN A 442 11.26 -15.53 -5.42
CA ASN A 442 12.11 -15.93 -4.29
C ASN A 442 12.22 -17.45 -4.18
N LYS A 443 11.13 -18.17 -4.41
CA LYS A 443 11.11 -19.63 -4.44
C LYS A 443 12.00 -20.23 -5.54
N ALA A 444 11.88 -19.76 -6.77
CA ALA A 444 12.73 -20.24 -7.87
C ALA A 444 14.20 -19.83 -7.69
N ARG A 445 14.45 -18.71 -7.00
CA ARG A 445 15.80 -18.28 -6.60
C ARG A 445 16.39 -19.20 -5.52
N GLU A 446 15.60 -19.54 -4.51
CA GLU A 446 16.00 -20.48 -3.45
C GLU A 446 16.20 -21.89 -4.01
N GLU A 447 15.33 -22.34 -4.90
CA GLU A 447 15.46 -23.64 -5.58
C GLU A 447 16.74 -23.68 -6.46
N ALA A 448 16.99 -22.66 -7.28
CA ALA A 448 18.18 -22.56 -8.09
C ALA A 448 19.45 -22.41 -7.24
N PHE A 449 19.39 -21.64 -6.16
CA PHE A 449 20.47 -21.48 -5.20
C PHE A 449 20.81 -22.82 -4.52
N GLY A 450 19.80 -23.50 -4.01
CA GLY A 450 19.94 -24.83 -3.42
C GLY A 450 20.50 -25.85 -4.41
N ALA A 451 20.05 -25.83 -5.66
CA ALA A 451 20.56 -26.70 -6.72
C ALA A 451 22.06 -26.46 -7.02
N VAL A 452 22.49 -25.20 -7.05
CA VAL A 452 23.93 -24.86 -7.26
C VAL A 452 24.78 -25.31 -6.09
N VAL A 453 24.33 -25.11 -4.85
CA VAL A 453 25.06 -25.58 -3.65
C VAL A 453 25.13 -27.12 -3.65
N ASN A 454 24.06 -27.82 -3.96
CA ASN A 454 24.04 -29.28 -4.05
C ASN A 454 24.99 -29.77 -5.14
N MET A 455 25.02 -29.14 -6.32
CA MET A 455 25.97 -29.48 -7.39
C MET A 455 27.43 -29.34 -6.94
N LEU A 456 27.79 -28.30 -6.20
CA LEU A 456 29.14 -28.14 -5.63
C LEU A 456 29.47 -29.22 -4.60
N LEU A 457 28.51 -29.61 -3.77
CA LEU A 457 28.69 -30.64 -2.76
C LEU A 457 28.77 -32.05 -3.38
N GLU A 458 28.07 -32.32 -4.48
CA GLU A 458 28.23 -33.52 -5.29
C GLU A 458 29.65 -33.61 -5.92
N GLN A 459 30.16 -32.49 -6.48
CA GLN A 459 31.53 -32.43 -6.95
C GLN A 459 32.55 -32.67 -5.84
N ARG A 460 32.30 -32.14 -4.63
CA ARG A 460 33.14 -32.42 -3.45
C ARG A 460 33.14 -33.91 -3.10
N GLN A 461 31.98 -34.60 -3.14
CA GLN A 461 31.89 -36.00 -2.89
C GLN A 461 32.59 -36.85 -3.95
N ALA A 462 32.46 -36.50 -5.23
CA ALA A 462 33.20 -37.12 -6.33
C ALA A 462 34.72 -37.01 -6.11
N ALA A 463 35.21 -35.80 -5.79
CA ALA A 463 36.62 -35.56 -5.46
C ALA A 463 37.09 -36.44 -4.26
N LYS A 464 36.28 -36.62 -3.24
CA LYS A 464 36.60 -37.55 -2.13
C LYS A 464 36.72 -38.99 -2.60
N ALA A 465 35.79 -39.47 -3.44
CA ALA A 465 35.78 -40.79 -3.98
C ALA A 465 37.04 -41.05 -4.82
N GLU A 466 37.51 -40.09 -5.55
CA GLU A 466 38.75 -40.12 -6.36
C GLU A 466 40.02 -39.84 -5.53
N LYS A 467 39.88 -39.66 -4.20
CA LYS A 467 40.98 -39.29 -3.29
C LYS A 467 41.69 -37.97 -3.63
N ASN A 468 40.98 -37.08 -4.33
CA ASN A 468 41.44 -35.71 -4.61
C ASN A 468 41.08 -34.79 -3.43
N TRP A 469 41.84 -34.96 -2.35
CA TRP A 469 41.60 -34.22 -1.09
C TRP A 469 41.74 -32.71 -1.25
N ALA A 470 42.69 -32.28 -2.11
CA ALA A 470 42.92 -30.84 -2.35
C ALA A 470 41.69 -30.13 -2.92
N LEU A 471 40.99 -30.73 -3.89
CA LEU A 471 39.74 -30.17 -4.44
C LEU A 471 38.60 -30.25 -3.43
N SER A 472 38.47 -31.36 -2.71
CA SER A 472 37.43 -31.55 -1.68
C SER A 472 37.54 -30.50 -0.58
N ASP A 473 38.76 -30.24 -0.08
CA ASP A 473 38.98 -29.26 0.99
C ASP A 473 38.77 -27.83 0.45
N LYS A 474 39.21 -27.53 -0.75
CA LYS A 474 38.99 -26.24 -1.39
C LYS A 474 37.48 -25.90 -1.44
N ILE A 475 36.65 -26.80 -1.94
CA ILE A 475 35.18 -26.57 -2.04
C ILE A 475 34.58 -26.36 -0.66
N ARG A 476 34.98 -27.14 0.36
CA ARG A 476 34.51 -26.98 1.74
C ARG A 476 34.87 -25.61 2.30
N ASP A 477 36.12 -25.20 2.13
CA ASP A 477 36.65 -23.97 2.73
C ASP A 477 36.07 -22.73 2.03
N GLU A 478 35.83 -22.77 0.71
CA GLU A 478 35.15 -21.72 -0.04
C GLU A 478 33.68 -21.59 0.39
N LEU A 479 32.96 -22.71 0.58
CA LEU A 479 31.59 -22.68 1.09
C LEU A 479 31.54 -22.17 2.54
N ALA A 480 32.47 -22.56 3.39
CA ALA A 480 32.57 -22.08 4.76
C ALA A 480 32.86 -20.56 4.80
N ALA A 481 33.72 -20.03 3.91
CA ALA A 481 33.97 -18.61 3.78
C ALA A 481 32.74 -17.80 3.35
N LEU A 482 31.80 -18.44 2.64
CA LEU A 482 30.50 -17.86 2.25
C LEU A 482 29.40 -18.04 3.31
N GLY A 483 29.74 -18.63 4.48
CA GLY A 483 28.82 -18.83 5.62
C GLY A 483 28.05 -20.14 5.60
N PHE A 484 28.40 -21.11 4.73
CA PHE A 484 27.76 -22.41 4.73
C PHE A 484 28.39 -23.35 5.77
N GLU A 485 27.57 -24.00 6.56
CA GLU A 485 27.94 -25.12 7.40
C GLU A 485 27.56 -26.42 6.67
N VAL A 486 28.54 -27.23 6.30
CA VAL A 486 28.36 -28.48 5.56
C VAL A 486 28.65 -29.67 6.48
N LYS A 487 27.72 -30.62 6.57
CA LYS A 487 27.87 -31.88 7.34
C LYS A 487 27.79 -33.09 6.41
N ASP A 488 28.82 -33.95 6.47
CA ASP A 488 28.76 -35.24 5.81
C ASP A 488 27.84 -36.21 6.58
N THR A 489 26.95 -36.88 5.90
CA THR A 489 26.02 -37.90 6.46
C THR A 489 26.30 -39.28 5.87
N LYS A 490 25.68 -40.32 6.44
CA LYS A 490 25.83 -41.68 5.92
C LYS A 490 25.33 -41.85 4.48
N ASP A 491 24.32 -41.04 4.11
CA ASP A 491 23.63 -41.14 2.82
C ASP A 491 23.93 -39.93 1.91
N GLY A 492 25.00 -39.14 2.22
CA GLY A 492 25.35 -37.98 1.41
C GLY A 492 25.89 -36.80 2.21
N PHE A 493 25.23 -35.63 2.08
CA PHE A 493 25.58 -34.41 2.80
C PHE A 493 24.33 -33.63 3.18
N SER A 494 24.46 -32.77 4.15
CA SER A 494 23.50 -31.73 4.48
C SER A 494 24.22 -30.40 4.65
N TRP A 495 23.51 -29.30 4.43
CA TRP A 495 24.08 -27.96 4.60
C TRP A 495 23.08 -26.97 5.17
N THR A 496 23.58 -25.96 5.84
CA THR A 496 22.82 -24.81 6.31
C THR A 496 23.62 -23.53 6.00
N LEU A 497 22.90 -22.44 5.71
CA LEU A 497 23.52 -21.14 5.56
C LEU A 497 23.35 -20.38 6.89
N ASN A 498 24.45 -20.12 7.58
CA ASN A 498 24.49 -19.30 8.78
C ASN A 498 24.78 -17.86 8.37
N LYS A 499 23.86 -16.94 8.74
CA LYS A 499 24.06 -15.49 8.54
C LYS A 499 24.94 -14.91 9.64
#